data_b3c930a5197da119b36f6182caddf841
#
_entry.id   b3c930a5197da119b36f6182caddf841
#
_cell.length_a   1.000
_cell.length_b   1.000
_cell.length_c   1.000
_cell.angle_alpha   90.00
_cell.angle_beta   90.00
_cell.angle_gamma   90.00
#
_symmetry.space_group_name_H-M   'P 1'
#
loop_
_entity.id
_entity.type
_entity.pdbx_description
1 polymer ?
#
loop_
_entity_poly.entity_id
_entity_poly.type
_entity_poly.pdbx_seq_one_letter_code
_entity_poly.pdbx_strand_id
1 'polypeptide(L)'
;MKVPALTTYQMMEVDRLMIEEYGIALMQMMENAGSHLASLAIQLMKESSAKKNVVVLCGGGNNGGGGMVAARHLHNRGVEVKIGLATKPENLKEIPSHQWNILQSLKIQSTEIADLARADLIIDALIGYGIRGDPQGEVAEWILRAIHSGAPILALDSPSGLDATSGQPGEPCIRASATLTLALPKVGLLKESAKSFVGDLYLADIGVPPELYHRLDLQIGPIFAQDTIVKL
;
A
#
# COMPACT_ATOMS: atom_id res chain seq x y z
N MET A 1 5.87 -3.04 -23.27
CA MET A 1 5.97 -1.57 -23.21
C MET A 1 6.83 -1.21 -21.99
N LYS A 2 7.77 -0.26 -22.11
CA LYS A 2 8.58 0.14 -20.94
C LYS A 2 7.77 1.15 -20.12
N VAL A 3 7.38 0.78 -18.90
CA VAL A 3 6.67 1.67 -17.98
C VAL A 3 7.69 2.65 -17.39
N PRO A 4 7.50 3.99 -17.50
CA PRO A 4 8.39 4.95 -16.86
C PRO A 4 8.26 4.91 -15.35
N ALA A 5 9.27 5.41 -14.64
CA ALA A 5 9.28 5.47 -13.19
C ALA A 5 9.36 6.91 -12.70
N LEU A 6 8.78 7.19 -11.53
CA LEU A 6 8.77 8.50 -10.89
C LEU A 6 9.76 8.55 -9.72
N THR A 7 10.38 9.71 -9.52
CA THR A 7 10.96 10.07 -8.23
C THR A 7 9.84 10.34 -7.22
N THR A 8 10.16 10.31 -5.92
CA THR A 8 9.18 10.69 -4.89
C THR A 8 8.70 12.13 -5.05
N TYR A 9 9.57 13.05 -5.51
CA TYR A 9 9.19 14.42 -5.82
C TYR A 9 8.16 14.51 -6.95
N GLN A 10 8.39 13.78 -8.06
CA GLN A 10 7.43 13.71 -9.15
C GLN A 10 6.09 13.09 -8.71
N MET A 11 6.13 12.07 -7.84
CA MET A 11 4.89 11.49 -7.30
C MET A 11 4.12 12.49 -6.43
N MET A 12 4.81 13.28 -5.61
CA MET A 12 4.16 14.37 -4.86
C MET A 12 3.49 15.39 -5.79
N GLU A 13 4.13 15.71 -6.92
CA GLU A 13 3.55 16.61 -7.91
C GLU A 13 2.36 15.98 -8.64
N VAL A 14 2.39 14.66 -8.92
CA VAL A 14 1.21 13.93 -9.42
C VAL A 14 0.05 14.08 -8.45
N ASP A 15 0.26 13.81 -7.15
CA ASP A 15 -0.78 13.92 -6.12
C ASP A 15 -1.35 15.35 -6.04
N ARG A 16 -0.48 16.37 -6.09
CA ARG A 16 -0.89 17.78 -6.08
C ARG A 16 -1.75 18.12 -7.29
N LEU A 17 -1.29 17.78 -8.49
CA LEU A 17 -2.01 18.04 -9.73
C LEU A 17 -3.36 17.35 -9.76
N MET A 18 -3.44 16.08 -9.33
CA MET A 18 -4.71 15.34 -9.22
C MET A 18 -5.74 16.13 -8.42
N ILE A 19 -5.34 16.61 -7.24
CA ILE A 19 -6.26 17.26 -6.29
C ILE A 19 -6.56 18.70 -6.70
N GLU A 20 -5.52 19.51 -6.94
CA GLU A 20 -5.66 20.95 -7.09
C GLU A 20 -6.10 21.37 -8.49
N GLU A 21 -5.71 20.65 -9.53
CA GLU A 21 -5.97 21.06 -10.91
C GLU A 21 -7.01 20.19 -11.61
N TYR A 22 -6.99 18.87 -11.39
CA TYR A 22 -7.95 17.96 -11.99
C TYR A 22 -9.19 17.74 -11.12
N GLY A 23 -9.18 18.17 -9.86
CA GLY A 23 -10.31 18.04 -8.93
C GLY A 23 -10.59 16.57 -8.53
N ILE A 24 -9.63 15.66 -8.72
CA ILE A 24 -9.75 14.26 -8.36
C ILE A 24 -9.39 14.13 -6.88
N ALA A 25 -10.38 13.88 -6.04
CA ALA A 25 -10.19 13.85 -4.60
C ALA A 25 -9.28 12.70 -4.14
N LEU A 26 -8.46 12.95 -3.11
CA LEU A 26 -7.61 11.94 -2.51
C LEU A 26 -8.41 10.69 -2.06
N MET A 27 -9.65 10.86 -1.62
CA MET A 27 -10.52 9.75 -1.25
C MET A 27 -10.85 8.83 -2.45
N GLN A 28 -11.00 9.38 -3.65
CA GLN A 28 -11.23 8.58 -4.88
C GLN A 28 -9.99 7.75 -5.23
N MET A 29 -8.80 8.36 -5.19
CA MET A 29 -7.52 7.67 -5.41
C MET A 29 -7.29 6.58 -4.36
N MET A 30 -7.57 6.87 -3.09
CA MET A 30 -7.44 5.93 -1.96
C MET A 30 -8.42 4.75 -2.11
N GLU A 31 -9.64 5.00 -2.57
CA GLU A 31 -10.63 3.94 -2.83
C GLU A 31 -10.15 2.99 -3.94
N ASN A 32 -9.64 3.53 -5.05
CA ASN A 32 -9.06 2.71 -6.13
C ASN A 32 -7.87 1.88 -5.61
N ALA A 33 -6.92 2.51 -4.94
CA ALA A 33 -5.74 1.83 -4.39
C ALA A 33 -6.12 0.68 -3.46
N GLY A 34 -7.02 0.92 -2.50
CA GLY A 34 -7.45 -0.10 -1.53
C GLY A 34 -8.27 -1.23 -2.16
N SER A 35 -9.13 -0.92 -3.14
CA SER A 35 -9.90 -1.91 -3.89
C SER A 35 -8.99 -2.85 -4.68
N HIS A 36 -7.97 -2.29 -5.37
CA HIS A 36 -6.99 -3.07 -6.12
C HIS A 36 -6.09 -3.88 -5.19
N LEU A 37 -5.67 -3.32 -4.05
CA LEU A 37 -4.90 -4.04 -3.03
C LEU A 37 -5.66 -5.26 -2.52
N ALA A 38 -6.95 -5.11 -2.21
CA ALA A 38 -7.79 -6.24 -1.78
C ALA A 38 -7.95 -7.30 -2.88
N SER A 39 -8.07 -6.88 -4.13
CA SER A 39 -8.18 -7.79 -5.28
C SER A 39 -6.88 -8.58 -5.49
N LEU A 40 -5.72 -7.92 -5.43
CA LEU A 40 -4.42 -8.58 -5.50
C LEU A 40 -4.19 -9.51 -4.30
N ALA A 41 -4.56 -9.10 -3.09
CA ALA A 41 -4.46 -9.95 -1.89
C ALA A 41 -5.22 -11.26 -2.07
N ILE A 42 -6.45 -11.22 -2.58
CA ILE A 42 -7.24 -12.43 -2.86
C ILE A 42 -6.56 -13.29 -3.94
N GLN A 43 -6.04 -12.68 -5.00
CA GLN A 43 -5.33 -13.39 -6.06
C GLN A 43 -4.07 -14.10 -5.53
N LEU A 44 -3.29 -13.45 -4.64
CA LEU A 44 -2.06 -14.03 -4.09
C LEU A 44 -2.33 -15.15 -3.08
N MET A 45 -3.43 -15.07 -2.32
CA MET A 45 -3.78 -16.08 -1.32
C MET A 45 -4.25 -17.42 -1.90
N LYS A 46 -4.36 -17.57 -3.19
CA LYS A 46 -4.88 -18.71 -3.97
C LYS A 46 -5.51 -19.89 -3.18
N GLU A 47 -6.63 -20.36 -3.70
CA GLU A 47 -7.31 -21.65 -3.58
C GLU A 47 -6.93 -22.57 -2.38
N SER A 48 -7.33 -22.17 -1.19
CA SER A 48 -7.58 -23.07 -0.08
C SER A 48 -9.05 -22.93 0.29
N SER A 49 -9.73 -24.04 0.52
CA SER A 49 -11.12 -24.07 1.03
C SER A 49 -11.25 -23.56 2.46
N ALA A 50 -10.13 -23.28 3.14
CA ALA A 50 -10.11 -22.72 4.49
C ALA A 50 -10.41 -21.22 4.49
N LYS A 51 -11.08 -20.73 5.54
CA LYS A 51 -11.30 -19.32 5.78
C LYS A 51 -9.94 -18.60 5.94
N LYS A 52 -9.69 -17.59 5.12
CA LYS A 52 -8.44 -16.83 5.13
C LYS A 52 -8.45 -15.76 6.22
N ASN A 53 -7.33 -15.62 6.90
CA ASN A 53 -7.09 -14.62 7.93
C ASN A 53 -6.04 -13.61 7.44
N VAL A 54 -6.46 -12.36 7.24
CA VAL A 54 -5.59 -11.27 6.77
C VAL A 54 -5.43 -10.24 7.89
N VAL A 55 -4.20 -9.87 8.17
CA VAL A 55 -3.91 -8.74 9.06
C VAL A 55 -3.42 -7.57 8.22
N VAL A 56 -4.07 -6.42 8.38
CA VAL A 56 -3.70 -5.17 7.67
C VAL A 56 -3.05 -4.24 8.67
N LEU A 57 -1.79 -3.91 8.44
CA LEU A 57 -1.01 -2.98 9.25
C LEU A 57 -1.14 -1.57 8.67
N CYS A 58 -1.75 -0.67 9.44
CA CYS A 58 -2.06 0.69 9.00
C CYS A 58 -1.27 1.73 9.79
N GLY A 59 -0.57 2.61 9.07
CA GLY A 59 -0.03 3.84 9.65
C GLY A 59 -1.08 4.96 9.75
N GLY A 60 -0.73 6.07 10.36
CA GLY A 60 -1.64 7.23 10.54
C GLY A 60 -1.85 8.09 9.28
N GLY A 61 -1.09 7.85 8.21
CA GLY A 61 -1.11 8.60 6.95
C GLY A 61 -2.01 7.99 5.87
N ASN A 62 -1.93 8.58 4.67
CA ASN A 62 -2.77 8.18 3.52
C ASN A 62 -2.55 6.73 3.10
N ASN A 63 -1.33 6.20 3.24
CA ASN A 63 -1.04 4.79 2.96
C ASN A 63 -1.86 3.87 3.87
N GLY A 64 -1.89 4.17 5.18
CA GLY A 64 -2.75 3.48 6.15
C GLY A 64 -4.24 3.56 5.80
N GLY A 65 -4.69 4.73 5.31
CA GLY A 65 -6.06 4.89 4.79
C GLY A 65 -6.36 3.92 3.64
N GLY A 66 -5.43 3.77 2.69
CA GLY A 66 -5.53 2.77 1.60
C GLY A 66 -5.61 1.34 2.12
N GLY A 67 -4.82 1.01 3.15
CA GLY A 67 -4.91 -0.27 3.86
C GLY A 67 -6.28 -0.49 4.51
N MET A 68 -6.86 0.54 5.14
CA MET A 68 -8.20 0.47 5.74
C MET A 68 -9.30 0.25 4.68
N VAL A 69 -9.18 0.89 3.52
CA VAL A 69 -10.07 0.62 2.37
C VAL A 69 -9.95 -0.84 1.94
N ALA A 70 -8.73 -1.35 1.79
CA ALA A 70 -8.52 -2.76 1.44
C ALA A 70 -9.12 -3.72 2.47
N ALA A 71 -8.97 -3.42 3.76
CA ALA A 71 -9.57 -4.19 4.83
C ALA A 71 -11.10 -4.29 4.70
N ARG A 72 -11.78 -3.19 4.41
CA ARG A 72 -13.22 -3.16 4.14
C ARG A 72 -13.59 -4.01 2.93
N HIS A 73 -12.84 -3.90 1.83
CA HIS A 73 -13.09 -4.68 0.63
C HIS A 73 -12.88 -6.20 0.83
N LEU A 74 -11.86 -6.57 1.60
CA LEU A 74 -11.61 -7.97 1.98
C LEU A 74 -12.75 -8.52 2.86
N HIS A 75 -13.15 -7.75 3.88
CA HIS A 75 -14.27 -8.10 4.75
C HIS A 75 -15.56 -8.33 3.94
N ASN A 76 -15.89 -7.42 3.01
CA ASN A 76 -17.06 -7.53 2.15
C ASN A 76 -17.04 -8.80 1.24
N ARG A 77 -15.84 -9.37 1.01
CA ARG A 77 -15.62 -10.60 0.24
C ARG A 77 -15.51 -11.86 1.13
N GLY A 78 -15.84 -11.74 2.42
CA GLY A 78 -15.89 -12.86 3.37
C GLY A 78 -14.54 -13.29 3.93
N VAL A 79 -13.48 -12.50 3.71
CA VAL A 79 -12.16 -12.72 4.34
C VAL A 79 -12.23 -12.30 5.81
N GLU A 80 -11.62 -13.07 6.70
CA GLU A 80 -11.43 -12.65 8.09
C GLU A 80 -10.31 -11.62 8.16
N VAL A 81 -10.65 -10.39 8.59
CA VAL A 81 -9.72 -9.28 8.60
C VAL A 81 -9.56 -8.71 9.99
N LYS A 82 -8.31 -8.45 10.38
CA LYS A 82 -7.96 -7.70 11.57
C LYS A 82 -7.05 -6.52 11.22
N ILE A 83 -7.11 -5.45 12.01
CA ILE A 83 -6.32 -4.23 11.80
C ILE A 83 -5.27 -4.07 12.91
N GLY A 84 -3.99 -3.95 12.51
CA GLY A 84 -2.93 -3.43 13.35
C GLY A 84 -2.74 -1.94 13.08
N LEU A 85 -3.14 -1.07 14.01
CA LEU A 85 -3.00 0.37 13.85
C LEU A 85 -1.75 0.85 14.57
N ALA A 86 -0.75 1.32 13.82
CA ALA A 86 0.54 1.78 14.34
C ALA A 86 0.51 3.26 14.78
N THR A 87 -0.60 3.69 15.34
CA THR A 87 -0.82 5.02 15.93
C THR A 87 -2.12 5.01 16.71
N LYS A 88 -2.34 6.00 17.55
CA LYS A 88 -3.64 6.18 18.19
C LYS A 88 -4.67 6.74 17.19
N PRO A 89 -5.96 6.33 17.28
CA PRO A 89 -7.00 6.80 16.36
C PRO A 89 -7.11 8.33 16.27
N GLU A 90 -6.89 9.04 17.37
CA GLU A 90 -6.93 10.51 17.43
C GLU A 90 -5.80 11.20 16.64
N ASN A 91 -4.74 10.47 16.28
CA ASN A 91 -3.60 10.97 15.51
C ASN A 91 -3.74 10.68 14.00
N LEU A 92 -4.83 10.05 13.59
CA LEU A 92 -5.09 9.79 12.17
C LEU A 92 -5.33 11.12 11.43
N LYS A 93 -4.79 11.24 10.21
CA LYS A 93 -5.18 12.33 9.31
C LYS A 93 -6.68 12.23 8.98
N GLU A 94 -7.25 13.32 8.49
CA GLU A 94 -8.69 13.45 8.21
C GLU A 94 -9.28 12.27 7.40
N ILE A 95 -8.70 11.98 6.23
CA ILE A 95 -9.22 10.91 5.36
C ILE A 95 -8.99 9.51 5.95
N PRO A 96 -7.81 9.13 6.48
CA PRO A 96 -7.65 7.89 7.25
C PRO A 96 -8.59 7.77 8.45
N SER A 97 -8.86 8.86 9.18
CA SER A 97 -9.84 8.87 10.28
C SER A 97 -11.24 8.52 9.79
N HIS A 98 -11.65 9.06 8.64
CA HIS A 98 -12.92 8.68 8.01
C HIS A 98 -12.98 7.17 7.70
N GLN A 99 -11.92 6.61 7.11
CA GLN A 99 -11.86 5.16 6.82
C GLN A 99 -11.88 4.33 8.11
N TRP A 100 -11.18 4.76 9.14
CA TRP A 100 -11.19 4.11 10.46
C TRP A 100 -12.61 4.03 11.05
N ASN A 101 -13.37 5.12 11.00
CA ASN A 101 -14.75 5.17 11.49
C ASN A 101 -15.66 4.19 10.73
N ILE A 102 -15.43 3.98 9.43
CA ILE A 102 -16.14 2.96 8.65
C ILE A 102 -15.82 1.55 9.19
N LEU A 103 -14.54 1.24 9.44
CA LEU A 103 -14.13 -0.06 9.98
C LEU A 103 -14.73 -0.32 11.36
N GLN A 104 -14.78 0.70 12.22
CA GLN A 104 -15.44 0.61 13.53
C GLN A 104 -16.95 0.32 13.38
N SER A 105 -17.64 0.96 12.44
CA SER A 105 -19.06 0.71 12.14
C SER A 105 -19.31 -0.71 11.64
N LEU A 106 -18.35 -1.29 10.90
CA LEU A 106 -18.36 -2.68 10.44
C LEU A 106 -17.92 -3.68 11.52
N LYS A 107 -17.49 -3.20 12.70
CA LYS A 107 -16.97 -4.01 13.81
C LYS A 107 -15.76 -4.87 13.42
N ILE A 108 -14.94 -4.38 12.48
CA ILE A 108 -13.68 -5.03 12.13
C ILE A 108 -12.74 -4.90 13.33
N GLN A 109 -12.24 -6.03 13.80
CA GLN A 109 -11.46 -6.11 15.03
C GLN A 109 -10.06 -5.50 14.87
N SER A 110 -9.61 -4.78 15.89
CA SER A 110 -8.19 -4.50 16.05
C SER A 110 -7.46 -5.77 16.44
N THR A 111 -6.22 -5.89 16.00
CA THR A 111 -5.35 -7.02 16.35
C THR A 111 -4.25 -6.57 17.31
N GLU A 112 -3.80 -7.50 18.13
CA GLU A 112 -2.56 -7.37 18.87
C GLU A 112 -1.40 -7.99 18.08
N ILE A 113 -0.19 -7.59 18.42
CA ILE A 113 1.04 -8.06 17.77
C ILE A 113 1.15 -9.60 17.73
N ALA A 114 0.62 -10.28 18.75
CA ALA A 114 0.65 -11.75 18.85
C ALA A 114 -0.13 -12.48 17.75
N ASP A 115 -1.08 -11.83 17.11
CA ASP A 115 -1.92 -12.44 16.07
C ASP A 115 -1.23 -12.59 14.70
N LEU A 116 -0.11 -11.89 14.47
CA LEU A 116 0.60 -11.89 13.17
C LEU A 116 1.10 -13.28 12.77
N ALA A 117 1.50 -14.11 13.73
CA ALA A 117 1.98 -15.47 13.47
C ALA A 117 0.90 -16.42 12.92
N ARG A 118 -0.38 -16.02 12.96
CA ARG A 118 -1.52 -16.79 12.45
C ARG A 118 -2.10 -16.23 11.16
N ALA A 119 -1.52 -15.15 10.63
CA ALA A 119 -1.98 -14.54 9.40
C ALA A 119 -1.60 -15.39 8.18
N ASP A 120 -2.55 -15.63 7.28
CA ASP A 120 -2.27 -16.21 5.95
C ASP A 120 -1.60 -15.18 5.03
N LEU A 121 -1.87 -13.90 5.28
CA LEU A 121 -1.27 -12.75 4.61
C LEU A 121 -1.25 -11.54 5.54
N ILE A 122 -0.12 -10.83 5.55
CA ILE A 122 -0.03 -9.51 6.14
C ILE A 122 -0.05 -8.48 5.02
N ILE A 123 -0.87 -7.44 5.16
CA ILE A 123 -0.83 -6.26 4.30
C ILE A 123 -0.06 -5.17 5.03
N ASP A 124 1.05 -4.74 4.44
CA ASP A 124 1.83 -3.60 4.92
C ASP A 124 1.33 -2.32 4.27
N ALA A 125 0.63 -1.52 5.05
CA ALA A 125 0.18 -0.17 4.72
C ALA A 125 0.63 0.83 5.80
N LEU A 126 1.80 0.60 6.42
CA LEU A 126 2.33 1.47 7.47
C LEU A 126 2.86 2.78 6.89
N ILE A 127 3.79 2.70 5.91
CA ILE A 127 4.43 3.85 5.28
C ILE A 127 4.46 3.62 3.76
N GLY A 128 4.04 4.62 2.97
CA GLY A 128 4.22 4.64 1.52
C GLY A 128 5.53 5.31 1.09
N TYR A 129 5.56 5.85 -0.13
CA TYR A 129 6.75 6.47 -0.73
C TYR A 129 7.35 7.67 0.04
N GLY A 130 6.62 8.21 1.01
CA GLY A 130 7.01 9.45 1.73
C GLY A 130 7.93 9.26 2.92
N ILE A 131 8.54 8.08 3.12
CA ILE A 131 9.45 7.86 4.24
C ILE A 131 10.69 8.75 4.15
N ARG A 132 11.16 9.23 5.31
CA ARG A 132 12.43 9.94 5.49
C ARG A 132 13.19 9.35 6.67
N GLY A 133 14.36 8.77 6.42
CA GLY A 133 15.15 8.09 7.44
C GLY A 133 14.53 6.75 7.87
N ASP A 134 14.99 6.24 9.00
CA ASP A 134 14.56 4.96 9.53
C ASP A 134 13.18 5.04 10.18
N PRO A 135 12.33 3.99 10.04
CA PRO A 135 11.10 3.89 10.81
C PRO A 135 11.37 3.95 12.31
N GLN A 136 10.50 4.65 13.04
CA GLN A 136 10.67 4.87 14.48
C GLN A 136 9.42 4.46 15.26
N GLY A 137 9.60 4.24 16.57
CA GLY A 137 8.50 4.01 17.52
C GLY A 137 7.63 2.81 17.15
N GLU A 138 6.32 2.99 17.29
CA GLU A 138 5.32 1.94 17.08
C GLU A 138 5.34 1.36 15.64
N VAL A 139 5.61 2.20 14.65
CA VAL A 139 5.75 1.74 13.26
C VAL A 139 6.93 0.78 13.10
N ALA A 140 8.09 1.09 13.68
CA ALA A 140 9.26 0.22 13.64
C ALA A 140 8.98 -1.11 14.35
N GLU A 141 8.25 -1.09 15.44
CA GLU A 141 7.86 -2.29 16.18
C GLU A 141 6.94 -3.19 15.34
N TRP A 142 5.92 -2.63 14.67
CA TRP A 142 5.05 -3.39 13.77
C TRP A 142 5.82 -4.01 12.59
N ILE A 143 6.77 -3.27 12.00
CA ILE A 143 7.64 -3.79 10.93
C ILE A 143 8.43 -5.00 11.42
N LEU A 144 9.12 -4.88 12.56
CA LEU A 144 9.89 -5.99 13.14
C LEU A 144 9.01 -7.22 13.40
N ARG A 145 7.84 -7.03 13.97
CA ARG A 145 6.89 -8.12 14.26
C ARG A 145 6.36 -8.77 12.98
N ALA A 146 6.07 -7.98 11.94
CA ALA A 146 5.65 -8.51 10.65
C ALA A 146 6.73 -9.40 10.03
N ILE A 147 7.99 -8.95 10.04
CA ILE A 147 9.13 -9.73 9.54
C ILE A 147 9.30 -11.04 10.32
N HIS A 148 9.21 -11.00 11.64
CA HIS A 148 9.39 -12.18 12.50
C HIS A 148 8.20 -13.15 12.46
N SER A 149 7.04 -12.75 11.96
CA SER A 149 5.87 -13.63 11.88
C SER A 149 6.06 -14.80 10.90
N GLY A 150 6.90 -14.62 9.89
CA GLY A 150 7.10 -15.57 8.79
C GLY A 150 5.94 -15.63 7.78
N ALA A 151 4.86 -14.88 7.99
CA ALA A 151 3.75 -14.80 7.04
C ALA A 151 4.17 -14.05 5.76
N PRO A 152 3.61 -14.37 4.59
CA PRO A 152 3.81 -13.59 3.38
C PRO A 152 3.29 -12.15 3.58
N ILE A 153 4.00 -11.17 3.02
CA ILE A 153 3.66 -9.75 3.15
C ILE A 153 3.38 -9.15 1.79
N LEU A 154 2.23 -8.48 1.64
CA LEU A 154 1.88 -7.65 0.49
C LEU A 154 1.98 -6.18 0.90
N ALA A 155 2.94 -5.44 0.31
CA ALA A 155 3.12 -4.02 0.60
C ALA A 155 2.27 -3.13 -0.32
N LEU A 156 1.70 -2.08 0.25
CA LEU A 156 1.01 -1.01 -0.49
C LEU A 156 1.97 0.11 -0.78
N ASP A 157 2.07 0.49 -2.05
CA ASP A 157 2.87 1.56 -2.65
C ASP A 157 4.38 1.32 -2.58
N SER A 158 4.93 1.06 -1.42
CA SER A 158 6.34 0.72 -1.16
C SER A 158 6.43 -0.10 0.12
N PRO A 159 7.35 -1.08 0.22
CA PRO A 159 7.62 -1.73 1.50
C PRO A 159 8.00 -0.71 2.57
N SER A 160 7.35 -0.77 3.73
CA SER A 160 7.62 0.19 4.81
C SER A 160 9.06 0.09 5.30
N GLY A 161 9.75 1.22 5.28
CA GLY A 161 11.18 1.31 5.56
C GLY A 161 12.08 1.37 4.32
N LEU A 162 11.57 1.13 3.11
CA LEU A 162 12.35 1.25 1.88
C LEU A 162 12.27 2.69 1.34
N ASP A 163 13.41 3.32 1.09
CA ASP A 163 13.44 4.61 0.41
C ASP A 163 13.08 4.45 -1.07
N ALA A 164 11.94 4.98 -1.47
CA ALA A 164 11.37 4.82 -2.79
C ALA A 164 12.12 5.59 -3.91
N THR A 165 13.11 6.43 -3.58
CA THR A 165 13.97 7.13 -4.53
C THR A 165 15.34 6.44 -4.68
N SER A 166 15.99 6.14 -3.56
CA SER A 166 17.32 5.54 -3.55
C SER A 166 17.29 4.01 -3.67
N GLY A 167 16.18 3.36 -3.30
CA GLY A 167 16.08 1.91 -3.20
C GLY A 167 16.94 1.32 -2.07
N GLN A 168 17.32 2.15 -1.09
CA GLN A 168 18.05 1.71 0.08
C GLN A 168 17.08 1.38 1.22
N PRO A 169 17.24 0.26 1.90
CA PRO A 169 16.44 -0.04 3.08
C PRO A 169 16.92 0.78 4.27
N GLY A 170 15.97 1.28 5.06
CA GLY A 170 16.20 1.73 6.43
C GLY A 170 16.15 0.56 7.41
N GLU A 171 16.31 0.83 8.69
CA GLU A 171 16.23 -0.16 9.77
C GLU A 171 15.11 0.22 10.77
N PRO A 172 14.08 -0.64 10.90
CA PRO A 172 13.78 -1.86 10.13
C PRO A 172 13.12 -1.58 8.76
N CYS A 173 13.15 -2.57 7.85
CA CYS A 173 12.51 -2.50 6.55
C CYS A 173 11.75 -3.79 6.22
N ILE A 174 10.50 -3.68 5.77
CA ILE A 174 9.68 -4.81 5.32
C ILE A 174 10.35 -5.52 4.14
N ARG A 175 10.29 -6.87 4.17
CA ARG A 175 10.62 -7.75 3.04
C ARG A 175 9.32 -8.30 2.49
N ALA A 176 8.77 -7.64 1.50
CA ALA A 176 7.51 -8.03 0.89
C ALA A 176 7.68 -9.25 -0.03
N SER A 177 6.69 -10.13 -0.06
CA SER A 177 6.55 -11.16 -1.09
C SER A 177 6.06 -10.55 -2.40
N ALA A 178 5.26 -9.49 -2.28
CA ALA A 178 4.77 -8.69 -3.40
C ALA A 178 4.54 -7.24 -2.96
N THR A 179 4.65 -6.31 -3.90
CA THR A 179 4.37 -4.88 -3.70
C THR A 179 3.40 -4.40 -4.77
N LEU A 180 2.32 -3.73 -4.35
CA LEU A 180 1.39 -3.01 -5.23
C LEU A 180 1.73 -1.53 -5.21
N THR A 181 2.51 -1.06 -6.19
CA THR A 181 2.82 0.37 -6.33
C THR A 181 1.72 1.10 -7.10
N LEU A 182 1.57 2.40 -6.88
CA LEU A 182 0.43 3.19 -7.33
C LEU A 182 0.84 4.19 -8.42
N ALA A 183 -0.06 4.50 -9.35
CA ALA A 183 0.12 5.45 -10.45
C ALA A 183 1.22 5.02 -11.43
N LEU A 184 2.49 5.18 -11.06
CA LEU A 184 3.68 4.67 -11.74
C LEU A 184 4.69 4.16 -10.70
N PRO A 185 5.59 3.21 -11.06
CA PRO A 185 6.59 2.72 -10.13
C PRO A 185 7.55 3.82 -9.74
N LYS A 186 7.98 3.82 -8.46
CA LYS A 186 9.03 4.74 -8.00
C LYS A 186 10.40 4.20 -8.40
N VAL A 187 11.30 5.10 -8.78
CA VAL A 187 12.63 4.72 -9.31
C VAL A 187 13.42 3.81 -8.37
N GLY A 188 13.26 3.98 -7.06
CA GLY A 188 13.94 3.16 -6.06
C GLY A 188 13.46 1.71 -6.04
N LEU A 189 12.18 1.45 -6.33
CA LEU A 189 11.63 0.09 -6.34
C LEU A 189 12.20 -0.78 -7.46
N LEU A 190 12.72 -0.15 -8.53
CA LEU A 190 13.28 -0.85 -9.70
C LEU A 190 14.79 -1.11 -9.56
N LYS A 191 15.44 -0.66 -8.48
CA LYS A 191 16.87 -0.85 -8.27
C LYS A 191 17.18 -2.27 -7.78
N GLU A 192 18.34 -2.77 -8.15
CA GLU A 192 18.81 -4.10 -7.73
C GLU A 192 18.86 -4.22 -6.20
N SER A 193 19.29 -3.16 -5.50
CA SER A 193 19.31 -3.10 -4.03
C SER A 193 17.94 -3.28 -3.37
N ALA A 194 16.85 -2.93 -4.07
CA ALA A 194 15.50 -3.01 -3.56
C ALA A 194 14.82 -4.37 -3.81
N LYS A 195 15.32 -5.18 -4.74
CA LYS A 195 14.69 -6.42 -5.20
C LYS A 195 14.27 -7.36 -4.07
N SER A 196 15.15 -7.58 -3.09
CA SER A 196 14.90 -8.48 -1.95
C SER A 196 13.88 -7.94 -0.95
N PHE A 197 13.49 -6.67 -1.07
CA PHE A 197 12.50 -6.02 -0.23
C PHE A 197 11.15 -5.87 -0.95
N VAL A 198 11.17 -5.66 -2.26
CA VAL A 198 9.97 -5.39 -3.08
C VAL A 198 9.20 -6.67 -3.43
N GLY A 199 9.91 -7.79 -3.63
CA GLY A 199 9.30 -9.02 -4.14
C GLY A 199 8.73 -8.85 -5.55
N ASP A 200 7.64 -9.54 -5.85
CA ASP A 200 6.90 -9.35 -7.11
C ASP A 200 6.27 -7.95 -7.16
N LEU A 201 6.62 -7.16 -8.16
CA LEU A 201 6.12 -5.78 -8.30
C LEU A 201 4.90 -5.74 -9.22
N TYR A 202 3.83 -5.16 -8.68
CA TYR A 202 2.58 -4.87 -9.39
C TYR A 202 2.32 -3.37 -9.41
N LEU A 203 1.69 -2.90 -10.46
CA LEU A 203 1.29 -1.51 -10.63
C LEU A 203 -0.23 -1.41 -10.66
N ALA A 204 -0.83 -0.53 -9.86
CA ALA A 204 -2.27 -0.29 -9.82
C ALA A 204 -2.65 1.05 -10.44
N ASP A 205 -3.74 1.04 -11.18
CA ASP A 205 -4.44 2.24 -11.62
C ASP A 205 -5.13 2.93 -10.44
N ILE A 206 -4.82 4.20 -10.21
CA ILE A 206 -5.53 5.04 -9.23
C ILE A 206 -6.30 6.18 -9.88
N GLY A 207 -6.44 6.12 -11.22
CA GLY A 207 -7.21 7.09 -12.01
C GLY A 207 -6.44 8.34 -12.40
N VAL A 208 -5.12 8.26 -12.57
CA VAL A 208 -4.31 9.40 -13.04
C VAL A 208 -4.50 9.59 -14.55
N PRO A 209 -5.01 10.74 -15.01
CA PRO A 209 -5.17 11.02 -16.44
C PRO A 209 -3.81 11.04 -17.17
N PRO A 210 -3.71 10.46 -18.39
CA PRO A 210 -2.48 10.51 -19.19
C PRO A 210 -1.96 11.92 -19.42
N GLU A 211 -2.86 12.88 -19.56
CA GLU A 211 -2.55 14.31 -19.78
C GLU A 211 -1.75 14.90 -18.62
N LEU A 212 -1.98 14.41 -17.39
CA LEU A 212 -1.21 14.84 -16.22
C LEU A 212 0.25 14.44 -16.36
N TYR A 213 0.53 13.22 -16.82
CA TYR A 213 1.90 12.76 -17.01
C TYR A 213 2.63 13.55 -18.11
N HIS A 214 1.92 14.00 -19.17
CA HIS A 214 2.50 14.87 -20.20
C HIS A 214 3.01 16.19 -19.61
N ARG A 215 2.39 16.71 -18.54
CA ARG A 215 2.87 17.93 -17.84
C ARG A 215 4.16 17.72 -17.06
N LEU A 216 4.52 16.48 -16.82
CA LEU A 216 5.79 16.07 -16.21
C LEU A 216 6.82 15.59 -17.24
N ASP A 217 6.58 15.90 -18.53
CA ASP A 217 7.38 15.45 -19.68
C ASP A 217 7.47 13.91 -19.80
N LEU A 218 6.46 13.20 -19.29
CA LEU A 218 6.37 11.74 -19.34
C LEU A 218 5.32 11.33 -20.36
N GLN A 219 5.74 10.57 -21.36
CA GLN A 219 4.84 9.91 -22.29
C GLN A 219 4.56 8.49 -21.82
N ILE A 220 3.30 8.22 -21.51
CA ILE A 220 2.83 6.88 -21.13
C ILE A 220 1.88 6.37 -22.20
N GLY A 221 2.00 5.07 -22.51
CA GLY A 221 0.99 4.38 -23.29
C GLY A 221 -0.20 3.97 -22.43
N PRO A 222 -1.19 3.28 -23.02
CA PRO A 222 -2.39 2.83 -22.33
C PRO A 222 -2.08 1.62 -21.43
N ILE A 223 -1.32 1.83 -20.34
CA ILE A 223 -0.83 0.78 -19.43
C ILE A 223 -1.99 -0.05 -18.89
N PHE A 224 -3.09 0.61 -18.54
CA PHE A 224 -4.26 0.01 -17.90
C PHE A 224 -5.43 -0.26 -18.88
N ALA A 225 -5.15 -0.38 -20.20
CA ALA A 225 -6.20 -0.59 -21.20
C ALA A 225 -6.96 -1.92 -21.06
N GLN A 226 -6.34 -2.93 -20.47
CA GLN A 226 -6.93 -4.26 -20.31
C GLN A 226 -7.21 -4.60 -18.85
N ASP A 227 -6.26 -4.30 -17.97
CA ASP A 227 -6.33 -4.62 -16.56
C ASP A 227 -6.00 -3.40 -15.70
N THR A 228 -6.63 -3.29 -14.55
CA THR A 228 -6.35 -2.23 -13.57
C THR A 228 -5.16 -2.52 -12.66
N ILE A 229 -4.64 -3.74 -12.70
CA ILE A 229 -3.42 -4.19 -12.00
C ILE A 229 -2.52 -4.89 -13.00
N VAL A 230 -1.29 -4.42 -13.15
CA VAL A 230 -0.31 -4.96 -14.11
C VAL A 230 0.93 -5.44 -13.34
N LYS A 231 1.40 -6.66 -13.61
CA LYS A 231 2.69 -7.15 -13.08
C LYS A 231 3.83 -6.55 -13.92
N LEU A 232 4.86 -5.99 -13.24
CA LEU A 232 6.03 -5.34 -13.85
C LEU A 232 7.23 -6.29 -13.97
#